data_dac4d7d4dd25c3b536f2f5e536843a34
#
_entry.id   dac4d7d4dd25c3b536f2f5e536843a34
#
_cell.length_a   1.000
_cell.length_b   1.000
_cell.length_c   1.000
_cell.angle_alpha   90.00
_cell.angle_beta   90.00
_cell.angle_gamma   90.00
#
_symmetry.space_group_name_H-M   'P 1'
#
loop_
_entity.id
_entity.type
_entity.pdbx_description
1 polymer ?
#
loop_
_entity_poly.entity_id
_entity_poly.type
_entity_poly.pdbx_seq_one_letter_code
_entity_poly.pdbx_strand_id
1 'polypeptide(L)'
;MGRKCNNNDYLREQYSKYIKLNKNTINICEGNYARIVSDNNSKLLGVCLRGTDYLLYHHPMQPQIEVVVKEAKKYFKLLNCDYYYIATEDYALLKSFEKYLPKEKIITYNAGNVRQVDGLIGEQIRKDKSATDAALDYLTTLYILNKCSVLIGGKCRATIVASYRKNPPYEYVNIIDTHKSY
;
A
#
# COMPACT_ATOMS: atom_id res chain seq x y z
N MET A 1 -0.19 -26.67 0.63
CA MET A 1 0.67 -25.64 0.00
C MET A 1 1.01 -24.58 1.03
N GLY A 2 2.28 -24.50 1.41
CA GLY A 2 2.69 -23.89 2.65
C GLY A 2 2.46 -22.39 2.71
N ARG A 3 1.69 -21.96 3.71
CA ARG A 3 1.79 -20.61 4.26
C ARG A 3 3.24 -20.43 4.71
N LYS A 4 4.02 -19.57 4.05
CA LYS A 4 5.15 -18.95 4.71
C LYS A 4 4.54 -18.05 5.80
N CYS A 5 4.23 -18.62 6.95
CA CYS A 5 4.01 -17.85 8.16
C CYS A 5 5.34 -17.17 8.48
N ASN A 6 5.55 -15.98 7.94
CA ASN A 6 6.53 -15.09 8.51
C ASN A 6 6.07 -14.82 9.95
N ASN A 7 7.01 -14.63 10.83
CA ASN A 7 6.91 -14.39 12.28
C ASN A 7 6.08 -13.13 12.65
N ASN A 8 5.04 -12.82 11.88
CA ASN A 8 4.23 -11.62 11.99
C ASN A 8 3.06 -11.78 12.98
N ASP A 9 2.80 -12.99 13.47
CA ASP A 9 1.69 -13.20 14.42
C ASP A 9 2.00 -12.52 15.75
N TYR A 10 3.23 -12.64 16.23
CA TYR A 10 3.67 -11.92 17.42
C TYR A 10 3.57 -10.39 17.23
N LEU A 11 4.09 -9.87 16.12
CA LEU A 11 4.00 -8.43 15.82
C LEU A 11 2.55 -7.94 15.69
N ARG A 12 1.66 -8.75 15.12
CA ARG A 12 0.23 -8.46 15.01
C ARG A 12 -0.42 -8.37 16.37
N GLU A 13 -0.12 -9.31 17.25
CA GLU A 13 -0.61 -9.31 18.64
C GLU A 13 -0.13 -8.07 19.38
N GLN A 14 1.18 -7.78 19.36
CA GLN A 14 1.75 -6.59 20.00
C GLN A 14 1.16 -5.30 19.45
N TYR A 15 1.05 -5.20 18.12
CA TYR A 15 0.44 -4.03 17.47
C TYR A 15 -1.01 -3.82 17.94
N SER A 16 -1.83 -4.87 17.89
CA SER A 16 -3.25 -4.79 18.29
C SER A 16 -3.43 -4.45 19.75
N LYS A 17 -2.49 -4.85 20.62
CA LYS A 17 -2.51 -4.60 22.05
C LYS A 17 -2.12 -3.16 22.38
N TYR A 18 -1.07 -2.63 21.76
CA TYR A 18 -0.45 -1.37 22.19
C TYR A 18 -0.71 -0.19 21.25
N ILE A 19 -1.03 -0.42 19.99
CA ILE A 19 -1.22 0.65 19.02
C ILE A 19 -2.69 0.77 18.63
N LYS A 20 -3.34 1.82 19.12
CA LYS A 20 -4.74 2.12 18.82
C LYS A 20 -4.86 3.52 18.26
N LEU A 21 -5.51 3.64 17.11
CA LEU A 21 -5.89 4.95 16.59
C LEU A 21 -7.02 5.52 17.44
N ASN A 22 -7.00 6.82 17.68
CA ASN A 22 -8.12 7.51 18.29
C ASN A 22 -9.33 7.54 17.34
N LYS A 23 -10.53 7.75 17.90
CA LYS A 23 -11.80 7.71 17.17
C LYS A 23 -11.85 8.71 16.03
N ASN A 24 -11.32 9.92 16.22
CA ASN A 24 -11.30 10.95 15.18
C ASN A 24 -10.47 10.52 13.96
N THR A 25 -9.27 9.98 14.18
CA THR A 25 -8.42 9.45 13.11
C THR A 25 -9.09 8.28 12.38
N ILE A 26 -9.78 7.39 13.09
CA ILE A 26 -10.53 6.28 12.48
C ILE A 26 -11.64 6.86 11.57
N ASN A 27 -12.44 7.78 12.06
CA ASN A 27 -13.53 8.40 11.29
C ASN A 27 -13.01 9.09 10.01
N ILE A 28 -11.86 9.78 10.09
CA ILE A 28 -11.23 10.39 8.90
C ILE A 28 -10.81 9.32 7.89
N CYS A 29 -10.16 8.25 8.35
CA CYS A 29 -9.74 7.16 7.47
C CYS A 29 -10.94 6.44 6.81
N GLU A 30 -12.02 6.21 7.57
CA GLU A 30 -13.26 5.62 7.07
C GLU A 30 -13.95 6.52 6.03
N GLY A 31 -14.05 7.81 6.32
CA GLY A 31 -14.61 8.78 5.37
C GLY A 31 -13.80 8.83 4.07
N ASN A 32 -12.46 8.79 4.16
CA ASN A 32 -11.61 8.76 2.98
C ASN A 32 -11.73 7.44 2.19
N TYR A 33 -11.85 6.30 2.89
CA TYR A 33 -12.11 5.01 2.26
C TYR A 33 -13.43 5.02 1.50
N ALA A 34 -14.51 5.47 2.12
CA ALA A 34 -15.85 5.52 1.53
C ALA A 34 -15.94 6.43 0.28
N ARG A 35 -15.04 7.41 0.15
CA ARG A 35 -14.97 8.26 -1.06
C ARG A 35 -14.40 7.54 -2.28
N ILE A 36 -13.55 6.54 -2.09
CA ILE A 36 -12.85 5.85 -3.17
C ILE A 36 -13.39 4.45 -3.44
N VAL A 37 -14.13 3.88 -2.51
CA VAL A 37 -14.75 2.56 -2.62
C VAL A 37 -16.25 2.72 -2.43
N SER A 38 -17.00 2.69 -3.53
CA SER A 38 -18.46 2.91 -3.52
C SER A 38 -19.25 1.75 -2.92
N ASP A 39 -18.73 0.52 -3.06
CA ASP A 39 -19.32 -0.68 -2.46
C ASP A 39 -18.37 -1.28 -1.44
N ASN A 40 -18.78 -1.22 -0.18
CA ASN A 40 -18.00 -1.75 0.96
C ASN A 40 -17.82 -3.29 0.90
N ASN A 41 -18.58 -4.00 0.08
CA ASN A 41 -18.42 -5.43 -0.14
C ASN A 41 -17.36 -5.74 -1.21
N SER A 42 -16.86 -4.74 -1.92
CA SER A 42 -15.83 -4.93 -2.94
C SER A 42 -14.56 -5.52 -2.35
N LYS A 43 -14.06 -6.57 -2.99
CA LYS A 43 -12.83 -7.25 -2.59
C LYS A 43 -11.63 -6.57 -3.24
N LEU A 44 -10.76 -6.00 -2.43
CA LEU A 44 -9.61 -5.23 -2.87
C LEU A 44 -8.32 -6.06 -2.84
N LEU A 45 -7.49 -5.88 -3.88
CA LEU A 45 -6.09 -6.29 -3.88
C LEU A 45 -5.21 -5.05 -3.71
N GLY A 46 -4.49 -4.97 -2.60
CA GLY A 46 -3.57 -3.87 -2.32
C GLY A 46 -2.20 -4.10 -2.94
N VAL A 47 -1.73 -3.12 -3.69
CA VAL A 47 -0.35 -3.04 -4.20
C VAL A 47 0.33 -1.84 -3.58
N CYS A 48 1.48 -2.04 -2.93
CA CYS A 48 2.24 -0.95 -2.31
C CYS A 48 3.67 -0.93 -2.84
N LEU A 49 4.01 0.12 -3.58
CA LEU A 49 5.36 0.38 -4.08
C LEU A 49 5.80 1.80 -3.77
N ARG A 50 7.08 1.93 -3.43
CA ARG A 50 7.75 3.22 -3.29
C ARG A 50 8.47 3.56 -4.58
N GLY A 51 8.48 4.84 -4.93
CA GLY A 51 9.15 5.37 -6.11
C GLY A 51 10.44 6.10 -5.77
N THR A 52 10.53 7.34 -6.18
CA THR A 52 11.68 8.22 -6.29
C THR A 52 12.70 8.22 -5.15
N ASP A 53 12.28 8.33 -3.91
CA ASP A 53 13.18 8.38 -2.75
C ASP A 53 13.89 7.05 -2.49
N TYR A 54 13.25 5.93 -2.85
CA TYR A 54 13.85 4.61 -2.74
C TYR A 54 14.91 4.31 -3.81
N LEU A 55 14.94 5.11 -4.89
CA LEU A 55 15.96 5.01 -5.93
C LEU A 55 17.24 5.80 -5.58
N LEU A 56 17.13 6.81 -4.72
CA LEU A 56 18.20 7.78 -4.45
C LEU A 56 19.04 7.48 -3.21
N TYR A 57 18.54 6.73 -2.24
CA TYR A 57 19.22 6.48 -0.97
C TYR A 57 19.22 5.00 -0.66
N HIS A 58 20.20 4.48 0.05
CA HIS A 58 20.41 3.09 0.49
C HIS A 58 19.17 2.38 1.09
N HIS A 59 18.02 2.61 0.50
CA HIS A 59 16.77 1.92 0.81
C HIS A 59 16.72 0.56 0.12
N PRO A 60 15.94 -0.40 0.63
CA PRO A 60 15.70 -1.65 -0.04
C PRO A 60 15.22 -1.40 -1.48
N MET A 61 15.90 -2.01 -2.46
CA MET A 61 15.51 -1.85 -3.85
C MET A 61 14.06 -2.32 -4.05
N GLN A 62 13.28 -1.52 -4.75
CA GLN A 62 11.92 -1.91 -5.10
C GLN A 62 11.91 -2.89 -6.28
N PRO A 63 10.99 -3.86 -6.31
CA PRO A 63 10.86 -4.78 -7.42
C PRO A 63 10.44 -4.05 -8.70
N GLN A 64 10.83 -4.61 -9.84
CA GLN A 64 10.36 -4.15 -11.14
C GLN A 64 8.84 -4.26 -11.20
N ILE A 65 8.19 -3.26 -11.83
CA ILE A 65 6.73 -3.17 -11.90
C ILE A 65 6.11 -4.40 -12.56
N GLU A 66 6.77 -4.96 -13.57
CA GLU A 66 6.31 -6.14 -14.31
C GLU A 66 6.17 -7.36 -13.39
N VAL A 67 7.11 -7.53 -12.45
CA VAL A 67 7.07 -8.62 -11.47
C VAL A 67 5.88 -8.45 -10.55
N VAL A 68 5.66 -7.23 -10.06
CA VAL A 68 4.54 -6.90 -9.16
C VAL A 68 3.20 -7.06 -9.88
N VAL A 69 3.09 -6.56 -11.11
CA VAL A 69 1.87 -6.66 -11.93
C VAL A 69 1.54 -8.11 -12.25
N LYS A 70 2.54 -8.92 -12.62
CA LYS A 70 2.34 -10.37 -12.90
C LYS A 70 1.74 -11.07 -11.68
N GLU A 71 2.29 -10.82 -10.52
CA GLU A 71 1.81 -11.39 -9.26
C GLU A 71 0.41 -10.86 -8.90
N ALA A 72 0.19 -9.55 -9.05
CA ALA A 72 -1.10 -8.92 -8.79
C ALA A 72 -2.20 -9.48 -9.69
N LYS A 73 -1.98 -9.59 -11.00
CA LYS A 73 -2.94 -10.20 -11.94
C LYS A 73 -3.30 -11.65 -11.59
N LYS A 74 -2.29 -12.43 -11.19
CA LYS A 74 -2.49 -13.83 -10.75
C LYS A 74 -3.45 -13.92 -9.58
N TYR A 75 -3.18 -13.17 -8.50
CA TYR A 75 -4.00 -13.24 -7.28
C TYR A 75 -5.30 -12.47 -7.38
N PHE A 76 -5.38 -11.45 -8.22
CA PHE A 76 -6.63 -10.77 -8.54
C PHE A 76 -7.66 -11.76 -9.10
N LYS A 77 -7.23 -12.57 -10.08
CA LYS A 77 -8.08 -13.59 -10.69
C LYS A 77 -8.36 -14.77 -9.72
N LEU A 78 -7.31 -15.26 -9.04
CA LEU A 78 -7.42 -16.43 -8.17
C LEU A 78 -8.38 -16.20 -6.99
N LEU A 79 -8.38 -14.99 -6.46
CA LEU A 79 -9.18 -14.63 -5.27
C LEU A 79 -10.42 -13.79 -5.60
N ASN A 80 -10.75 -13.65 -6.90
CA ASN A 80 -11.90 -12.90 -7.39
C ASN A 80 -11.99 -11.49 -6.79
N CYS A 81 -10.88 -10.73 -6.91
CA CYS A 81 -10.87 -9.34 -6.47
C CYS A 81 -11.60 -8.45 -7.48
N ASP A 82 -12.21 -7.36 -7.00
CA ASP A 82 -12.96 -6.40 -7.80
C ASP A 82 -12.10 -5.24 -8.28
N TYR A 83 -11.17 -4.78 -7.42
CA TYR A 83 -10.31 -3.62 -7.69
C TYR A 83 -8.89 -3.83 -7.20
N TYR A 84 -7.95 -3.16 -7.89
CA TYR A 84 -6.56 -2.96 -7.44
C TYR A 84 -6.48 -1.64 -6.68
N TYR A 85 -6.14 -1.67 -5.41
CA TYR A 85 -5.77 -0.47 -4.67
C TYR A 85 -4.27 -0.24 -4.83
N ILE A 86 -3.88 0.83 -5.55
CA ILE A 86 -2.48 1.18 -5.78
C ILE A 86 -2.06 2.24 -4.76
N ALA A 87 -1.22 1.83 -3.81
CA ALA A 87 -0.64 2.69 -2.79
C ALA A 87 0.78 3.11 -3.22
N THR A 88 0.89 4.28 -3.79
CA THR A 88 2.16 4.91 -4.17
C THR A 88 2.06 6.43 -4.08
N GLU A 89 3.15 7.09 -3.75
CA GLU A 89 3.27 8.55 -3.82
C GLU A 89 3.85 9.02 -5.17
N ASP A 90 4.32 8.09 -5.99
CA ASP A 90 5.00 8.39 -7.25
C ASP A 90 4.00 8.35 -8.41
N TYR A 91 3.78 9.53 -9.03
CA TYR A 91 2.87 9.66 -10.15
C TYR A 91 3.32 8.86 -11.38
N ALA A 92 4.61 8.82 -11.67
CA ALA A 92 5.14 8.07 -12.80
C ALA A 92 4.94 6.56 -12.61
N LEU A 93 5.07 6.09 -11.36
CA LEU A 93 4.81 4.70 -11.01
C LEU A 93 3.32 4.36 -11.13
N LEU A 94 2.42 5.26 -10.67
CA LEU A 94 0.98 5.08 -10.89
C LEU A 94 0.63 4.99 -12.37
N LYS A 95 1.16 5.91 -13.19
CA LYS A 95 0.98 5.87 -14.66
C LYS A 95 1.52 4.60 -15.31
N SER A 96 2.56 4.03 -14.73
CA SER A 96 3.09 2.75 -15.19
C SER A 96 2.13 1.60 -14.87
N PHE A 97 1.47 1.59 -13.70
CA PHE A 97 0.40 0.61 -13.41
C PHE A 97 -0.77 0.72 -14.38
N GLU A 98 -1.18 1.94 -14.77
CA GLU A 98 -2.27 2.18 -15.74
C GLU A 98 -1.97 1.63 -17.14
N LYS A 99 -0.70 1.37 -17.49
CA LYS A 99 -0.33 0.71 -18.76
C LYS A 99 -0.55 -0.81 -18.73
N TYR A 100 -0.49 -1.42 -17.55
CA TYR A 100 -0.53 -2.86 -17.37
C TYR A 100 -1.87 -3.39 -16.83
N LEU A 101 -2.62 -2.55 -16.12
CA LEU A 101 -3.88 -2.92 -15.45
C LEU A 101 -5.05 -2.13 -16.04
N PRO A 102 -6.28 -2.69 -16.06
CA PRO A 102 -7.47 -1.97 -16.51
C PRO A 102 -7.70 -0.74 -15.62
N LYS A 103 -7.77 0.45 -16.22
CA LYS A 103 -7.89 1.72 -15.48
C LYS A 103 -9.13 1.79 -14.60
N GLU A 104 -10.24 1.24 -15.09
CA GLU A 104 -11.53 1.17 -14.42
C GLU A 104 -11.51 0.25 -13.17
N LYS A 105 -10.48 -0.57 -13.06
CA LYS A 105 -10.24 -1.45 -11.90
C LYS A 105 -9.20 -0.89 -10.93
N ILE A 106 -8.59 0.25 -11.23
CA ILE A 106 -7.60 0.88 -10.37
C ILE A 106 -8.29 1.88 -9.44
N ILE A 107 -8.05 1.70 -8.14
CA ILE A 107 -8.40 2.66 -7.10
C ILE A 107 -7.11 3.20 -6.50
N THR A 108 -7.05 4.49 -6.26
CA THR A 108 -5.94 5.13 -5.54
C THR A 108 -6.47 6.19 -4.59
N TYR A 109 -5.82 6.34 -3.45
CA TYR A 109 -6.08 7.41 -2.52
C TYR A 109 -5.14 8.59 -2.82
N ASN A 110 -5.67 9.81 -2.83
CA ASN A 110 -4.89 11.03 -3.12
C ASN A 110 -4.25 11.08 -4.52
N ALA A 111 -4.93 10.56 -5.55
CA ALA A 111 -4.46 10.62 -6.93
C ALA A 111 -4.06 12.04 -7.38
N GLY A 112 -4.73 13.06 -6.86
CA GLY A 112 -4.40 14.47 -7.12
C GLY A 112 -3.13 14.98 -6.40
N ASN A 113 -2.64 14.25 -5.40
CA ASN A 113 -1.45 14.60 -4.62
C ASN A 113 -0.23 13.78 -5.02
N VAL A 114 -0.40 12.77 -5.87
CA VAL A 114 0.69 12.02 -6.48
C VAL A 114 1.26 12.89 -7.59
N ARG A 115 2.18 13.79 -7.25
CA ARG A 115 2.81 14.72 -8.20
C ARG A 115 4.08 14.09 -8.76
N GLN A 116 4.39 14.44 -10.00
CA GLN A 116 5.75 14.24 -10.51
C GLN A 116 6.65 15.22 -9.77
N VAL A 117 7.58 14.70 -8.97
CA VAL A 117 8.47 15.53 -8.15
C VAL A 117 9.89 15.22 -8.54
N ASP A 118 10.63 16.24 -8.96
CA ASP A 118 12.06 16.19 -9.04
C ASP A 118 12.62 16.36 -7.62
N GLY A 119 13.09 15.26 -7.03
CA GLY A 119 13.68 15.27 -5.70
C GLY A 119 12.97 14.39 -4.66
N LEU A 120 13.25 14.67 -3.38
CA LEU A 120 12.72 13.90 -2.26
C LEU A 120 11.22 14.16 -2.04
N ILE A 121 10.38 13.18 -2.31
CA ILE A 121 8.93 13.26 -2.05
C ILE A 121 8.64 13.68 -0.60
N GLY A 122 9.42 13.17 0.36
CA GLY A 122 9.24 13.53 1.76
C GLY A 122 9.51 15.01 2.07
N GLU A 123 10.40 15.69 1.33
CA GLU A 123 10.63 17.13 1.45
C GLU A 123 9.51 17.94 0.82
N GLN A 124 9.00 17.49 -0.33
CA GLN A 124 7.89 18.15 -1.01
C GLN A 124 6.60 18.07 -0.18
N ILE A 125 6.28 16.88 0.35
CA ILE A 125 5.11 16.71 1.23
C ILE A 125 5.20 17.64 2.44
N ARG A 126 6.39 17.82 3.02
CA ARG A 126 6.61 18.75 4.14
C ARG A 126 6.45 20.23 3.77
N LYS A 127 6.66 20.59 2.51
CA LYS A 127 6.45 21.98 2.03
C LYS A 127 4.97 22.27 1.73
N ASP A 128 4.26 21.28 1.19
CA ASP A 128 2.90 21.45 0.66
C ASP A 128 1.80 21.14 1.68
N LYS A 129 2.11 20.42 2.76
CA LYS A 129 1.12 19.98 3.77
C LYS A 129 1.65 20.15 5.18
N SER A 130 0.73 20.34 6.12
CA SER A 130 1.08 20.23 7.52
C SER A 130 1.58 18.81 7.86
N ALA A 131 2.42 18.68 8.88
CA ALA A 131 2.88 17.37 9.35
C ALA A 131 1.69 16.46 9.77
N THR A 132 0.63 17.06 10.30
CA THR A 132 -0.59 16.35 10.70
C THR A 132 -1.32 15.79 9.49
N ASP A 133 -1.51 16.60 8.44
CA ASP A 133 -2.19 16.16 7.22
C ASP A 133 -1.41 15.06 6.51
N ALA A 134 -0.08 15.19 6.43
CA ALA A 134 0.78 14.15 5.86
C ALA A 134 0.69 12.84 6.67
N ALA A 135 0.64 12.91 7.99
CA ALA A 135 0.47 11.74 8.84
C ALA A 135 -0.92 11.09 8.66
N LEU A 136 -1.98 11.90 8.54
CA LEU A 136 -3.34 11.40 8.29
C LEU A 136 -3.44 10.71 6.92
N ASP A 137 -2.82 11.27 5.89
CA ASP A 137 -2.74 10.64 4.56
C ASP A 137 -2.04 9.28 4.61
N TYR A 138 -0.92 9.21 5.33
CA TYR A 138 -0.20 7.95 5.51
C TYR A 138 -1.03 6.92 6.28
N LEU A 139 -1.68 7.34 7.37
CA LEU A 139 -2.57 6.47 8.16
C LEU A 139 -3.77 6.01 7.34
N THR A 140 -4.34 6.87 6.49
CA THR A 140 -5.41 6.51 5.56
C THR A 140 -4.94 5.45 4.55
N THR A 141 -3.75 5.62 3.99
CA THR A 141 -3.16 4.63 3.07
C THR A 141 -3.02 3.26 3.75
N LEU A 142 -2.49 3.22 4.98
CA LEU A 142 -2.39 1.98 5.76
C LEU A 142 -3.77 1.40 6.12
N TYR A 143 -4.75 2.27 6.41
CA TYR A 143 -6.13 1.86 6.69
C TYR A 143 -6.74 1.16 5.48
N ILE A 144 -6.59 1.72 4.28
CA ILE A 144 -7.12 1.14 3.03
C ILE A 144 -6.40 -0.17 2.71
N LEU A 145 -5.08 -0.24 2.85
CA LEU A 145 -4.33 -1.48 2.69
C LEU A 145 -4.87 -2.57 3.63
N ASN A 146 -5.23 -2.23 4.86
CA ASN A 146 -5.82 -3.18 5.81
C ASN A 146 -7.23 -3.66 5.43
N LYS A 147 -7.95 -2.94 4.57
CA LYS A 147 -9.23 -3.39 4.00
C LYS A 147 -9.06 -4.36 2.83
N CYS A 148 -7.87 -4.40 2.22
CA CYS A 148 -7.59 -5.32 1.12
C CYS A 148 -7.51 -6.77 1.60
N SER A 149 -7.95 -7.72 0.77
CA SER A 149 -7.81 -9.16 1.03
C SER A 149 -6.40 -9.67 0.70
N VAL A 150 -5.72 -9.00 -0.21
CA VAL A 150 -4.39 -9.32 -0.71
C VAL A 150 -3.46 -8.13 -0.50
N LEU A 151 -2.20 -8.40 -0.15
CA LEU A 151 -1.14 -7.39 -0.10
C LEU A 151 0.06 -7.86 -0.92
N ILE A 152 0.42 -7.10 -1.94
CA ILE A 152 1.61 -7.31 -2.76
C ILE A 152 2.41 -6.02 -2.79
N GLY A 153 3.73 -6.10 -2.67
CA GLY A 153 4.54 -4.88 -2.77
C GLY A 153 6.02 -5.09 -2.57
N GLY A 154 6.77 -4.01 -2.72
CA GLY A 154 8.18 -3.97 -2.38
C GLY A 154 8.41 -3.89 -0.87
N LYS A 155 9.62 -4.21 -0.44
CA LYS A 155 10.03 -4.09 0.96
C LYS A 155 10.15 -2.61 1.34
N CYS A 156 9.15 -2.10 2.02
CA CYS A 156 9.15 -0.75 2.59
C CYS A 156 8.40 -0.74 3.93
N ARG A 157 8.52 0.33 4.70
CA ARG A 157 7.84 0.45 6.00
C ARG A 157 6.33 0.26 5.89
N ALA A 158 5.71 0.81 4.85
CA ALA A 158 4.27 0.71 4.65
C ALA A 158 3.81 -0.74 4.44
N THR A 159 4.47 -1.50 3.56
CA THR A 159 4.13 -2.91 3.33
C THR A 159 4.38 -3.77 4.56
N ILE A 160 5.49 -3.53 5.28
CA ILE A 160 5.82 -4.25 6.50
C ILE A 160 4.76 -3.98 7.57
N VAL A 161 4.44 -2.71 7.85
CA VAL A 161 3.42 -2.34 8.85
C VAL A 161 2.05 -2.87 8.44
N ALA A 162 1.63 -2.72 7.18
CA ALA A 162 0.36 -3.25 6.71
C ALA A 162 0.27 -4.76 6.91
N SER A 163 1.35 -5.51 6.68
CA SER A 163 1.35 -6.98 6.74
C SER A 163 1.02 -7.55 8.12
N TYR A 164 1.44 -6.89 9.21
CA TYR A 164 1.12 -7.34 10.57
C TYR A 164 -0.02 -6.56 11.23
N ARG A 165 -0.41 -5.40 10.70
CA ARG A 165 -1.48 -4.59 11.29
C ARG A 165 -2.86 -5.17 11.04
N LYS A 166 -3.08 -5.87 9.93
CA LYS A 166 -4.40 -6.38 9.55
C LYS A 166 -4.86 -7.55 10.44
N ASN A 167 -6.09 -7.43 10.97
CA ASN A 167 -6.79 -8.50 11.67
C ASN A 167 -8.26 -8.57 11.18
N PRO A 168 -8.74 -9.68 10.61
CA PRO A 168 -8.02 -10.93 10.35
C PRO A 168 -6.89 -10.78 9.31
N PRO A 169 -5.94 -11.73 9.24
CA PRO A 169 -4.84 -11.68 8.29
C PRO A 169 -5.30 -11.59 6.83
N TYR A 170 -4.40 -11.12 5.95
CA TYR A 170 -4.63 -11.19 4.51
C TYR A 170 -4.79 -12.64 4.04
N GLU A 171 -5.60 -12.86 3.01
CA GLU A 171 -5.69 -14.15 2.33
C GLU A 171 -4.36 -14.49 1.62
N TYR A 172 -3.66 -13.47 1.15
CA TYR A 172 -2.32 -13.59 0.58
C TYR A 172 -1.48 -12.35 0.84
N VAL A 173 -0.20 -12.57 1.19
CA VAL A 173 0.80 -11.51 1.34
C VAL A 173 2.06 -11.91 0.57
N ASN A 174 2.56 -11.02 -0.27
CA ASN A 174 3.88 -11.15 -0.89
C ASN A 174 4.63 -9.82 -0.82
N ILE A 175 5.59 -9.73 0.11
CA ILE A 175 6.55 -8.62 0.16
C ILE A 175 7.77 -9.08 -0.62
N ILE A 176 7.92 -8.53 -1.83
CA ILE A 176 8.99 -8.88 -2.75
C ILE A 176 10.26 -8.18 -2.27
N ASP A 177 11.20 -8.96 -1.79
CA ASP A 177 12.50 -8.51 -1.35
C ASP A 177 13.51 -8.76 -2.48
N THR A 178 13.96 -7.68 -3.09
CA THR A 178 14.98 -7.74 -4.15
C THR A 178 16.35 -7.57 -3.50
N HIS A 179 16.82 -8.58 -2.77
CA HIS A 179 18.21 -8.58 -2.31
C HIS A 179 19.14 -8.55 -3.53
N LYS A 180 19.80 -7.40 -3.78
CA LYS A 180 21.12 -7.46 -4.37
C LYS A 180 22.06 -7.79 -3.22
N SER A 181 22.60 -9.00 -3.21
CA SER A 181 23.89 -9.26 -2.59
C SER A 181 24.88 -8.31 -3.26
N TYR A 182 25.39 -7.33 -2.50
CA TYR A 182 26.56 -6.57 -2.87
C TYR A 182 27.79 -7.40 -2.64
#